data_26cdc265bd73c24d2620fa6baa5008ff
#
_entry.id   26cdc265bd73c24d2620fa6baa5008ff
#
_cell.length_a   1.000
_cell.length_b   1.000
_cell.length_c   1.000
_cell.angle_alpha   90.00
_cell.angle_beta   90.00
_cell.angle_gamma   90.00
#
_symmetry.space_group_name_H-M   'P 1'
#
loop_
_entity.id
_entity.type
_entity.pdbx_description
1 polymer ?
#
loop_
_entity_poly.entity_id
_entity_poly.type
_entity_poly.pdbx_seq_one_letter_code
_entity_poly.pdbx_strand_id
1 'polypeptide(L)'
;MFKIIKSNSNYNFIGRRKPTIIISAFFIIISIYSFVVQGLNWGIDFSSGYVVQLKFENNITISEVRATFEKNSINDAVIQSFGNNNEVLIKLKEDSNFNKESINKFLINSFSESMPFQIIKLEFVGSQIGQELREKGEWAMLVALLDRKSTRLNSSHLLI
;
A
#
# COMPACT_ATOMS: atom_id res chain seq x y z
N MET A 1 23.87 -22.04 -28.56
CA MET A 1 24.18 -21.51 -27.20
C MET A 1 24.70 -20.09 -27.37
N PHE A 2 23.92 -19.07 -27.03
CA PHE A 2 24.35 -17.67 -27.14
C PHE A 2 25.29 -17.34 -25.96
N LYS A 3 26.59 -17.13 -26.27
CA LYS A 3 27.53 -16.62 -25.26
C LYS A 3 27.42 -15.11 -25.20
N ILE A 4 26.76 -14.58 -24.16
CA ILE A 4 26.57 -13.14 -23.94
C ILE A 4 27.87 -12.46 -23.47
N ILE A 5 28.79 -13.18 -22.88
CA ILE A 5 30.09 -12.67 -22.41
C ILE A 5 31.22 -13.35 -23.15
N LYS A 6 32.12 -12.56 -23.74
CA LYS A 6 33.32 -13.07 -24.38
C LYS A 6 34.26 -13.68 -23.33
N SER A 7 34.75 -14.89 -23.59
CA SER A 7 35.63 -15.66 -22.69
C SER A 7 36.93 -14.96 -22.27
N ASN A 8 37.33 -13.88 -22.96
CA ASN A 8 38.59 -13.15 -22.71
C ASN A 8 38.30 -11.67 -22.35
N SER A 9 37.31 -11.42 -21.51
CA SER A 9 36.91 -10.10 -21.09
C SER A 9 37.67 -9.70 -19.82
N ASN A 10 38.71 -8.89 -19.97
CA ASN A 10 39.55 -8.40 -18.87
C ASN A 10 39.08 -7.00 -18.46
N TYR A 11 37.97 -6.92 -17.71
CA TYR A 11 37.43 -5.66 -17.19
C TYR A 11 38.10 -5.32 -15.85
N ASN A 12 38.76 -4.16 -15.79
CA ASN A 12 39.32 -3.63 -14.56
C ASN A 12 38.24 -3.02 -13.65
N PHE A 13 37.52 -3.88 -12.91
CA PHE A 13 36.48 -3.48 -11.95
C PHE A 13 37.02 -2.63 -10.82
N ILE A 14 38.24 -2.91 -10.35
CA ILE A 14 38.88 -2.23 -9.22
C ILE A 14 39.24 -0.79 -9.59
N GLY A 15 39.71 -0.54 -10.81
CA GLY A 15 40.03 0.80 -11.28
C GLY A 15 38.83 1.73 -11.40
N ARG A 16 37.62 1.18 -11.62
CA ARG A 16 36.37 1.95 -11.75
C ARG A 16 35.56 2.10 -10.46
N ARG A 17 36.12 1.72 -9.31
CA ARG A 17 35.42 1.82 -8.01
C ARG A 17 35.04 3.27 -7.63
N LYS A 18 35.90 4.26 -7.93
CA LYS A 18 35.65 5.68 -7.60
C LYS A 18 34.39 6.23 -8.29
N PRO A 19 34.25 6.17 -9.63
CA PRO A 19 33.02 6.65 -10.27
C PRO A 19 31.77 5.88 -9.83
N THR A 20 31.86 4.58 -9.59
CA THR A 20 30.73 3.79 -9.10
C THR A 20 30.27 4.23 -7.71
N ILE A 21 31.20 4.52 -6.80
CA ILE A 21 30.87 5.03 -5.46
C ILE A 21 30.21 6.41 -5.57
N ILE A 22 30.70 7.29 -6.43
CA ILE A 22 30.12 8.63 -6.62
C ILE A 22 28.68 8.53 -7.14
N ILE A 23 28.45 7.69 -8.14
CA ILE A 23 27.11 7.47 -8.69
C ILE A 23 26.16 6.89 -7.64
N SER A 24 26.63 5.89 -6.87
CA SER A 24 25.85 5.30 -5.79
C SER A 24 25.51 6.31 -4.71
N ALA A 25 26.49 7.12 -4.28
CA ALA A 25 26.28 8.18 -3.29
C ALA A 25 25.27 9.23 -3.78
N PHE A 26 25.33 9.60 -5.06
CA PHE A 26 24.37 10.52 -5.67
C PHE A 26 22.95 9.99 -5.61
N PHE A 27 22.71 8.72 -5.96
CA PHE A 27 21.39 8.11 -5.86
C PHE A 27 20.89 7.98 -4.43
N ILE A 28 21.80 7.70 -3.47
CA ILE A 28 21.45 7.66 -2.04
C ILE A 28 20.98 9.03 -1.56
N ILE A 29 21.69 10.10 -1.93
CA ILE A 29 21.33 11.47 -1.55
C ILE A 29 19.98 11.87 -2.15
N ILE A 30 19.73 11.57 -3.43
CA ILE A 30 18.43 11.83 -4.08
C ILE A 30 17.32 11.03 -3.38
N SER A 31 17.56 9.77 -3.03
CA SER A 31 16.59 8.93 -2.34
C SER A 31 16.22 9.49 -0.98
N ILE A 32 17.21 9.91 -0.19
CA ILE A 32 16.99 10.54 1.13
C ILE A 32 16.25 11.87 0.96
N TYR A 33 16.62 12.69 0.00
CA TYR A 33 15.94 13.95 -0.30
C TYR A 33 14.47 13.73 -0.67
N SER A 34 14.20 12.80 -1.57
CA SER A 34 12.83 12.44 -1.96
C SER A 34 12.00 11.95 -0.77
N PHE A 35 12.59 11.14 0.08
CA PHE A 35 11.94 10.63 1.28
C PHE A 35 11.59 11.74 2.29
N VAL A 36 12.49 12.70 2.49
CA VAL A 36 12.26 13.82 3.42
C VAL A 36 11.26 14.82 2.88
N VAL A 37 11.28 15.11 1.57
CA VAL A 37 10.40 16.11 0.95
C VAL A 37 9.01 15.58 0.66
N GLN A 38 8.91 14.36 0.15
CA GLN A 38 7.62 13.76 -0.26
C GLN A 38 7.00 12.92 0.87
N GLY A 39 7.79 12.48 1.85
CA GLY A 39 7.35 11.57 2.88
C GLY A 39 7.03 10.17 2.37
N LEU A 40 6.46 9.36 3.23
CA LEU A 40 5.94 8.03 2.88
C LEU A 40 4.47 8.12 2.46
N ASN A 41 4.16 7.52 1.32
CA ASN A 41 2.78 7.34 0.89
C ASN A 41 2.18 6.15 1.66
N TRP A 42 1.55 6.47 2.79
CA TRP A 42 0.90 5.46 3.62
C TRP A 42 -0.31 4.89 2.91
N GLY A 43 -0.42 3.57 2.91
CA GLY A 43 -1.62 2.90 2.43
C GLY A 43 -2.85 3.28 3.28
N ILE A 44 -4.03 3.09 2.71
CA ILE A 44 -5.31 3.41 3.37
C ILE A 44 -5.51 2.66 4.70
N ASP A 45 -4.81 1.55 4.91
CA ASP A 45 -4.82 0.78 6.16
C ASP A 45 -4.20 1.54 7.35
N PHE A 46 -3.38 2.55 7.06
CA PHE A 46 -2.72 3.42 8.04
C PHE A 46 -3.32 4.83 8.09
N SER A 47 -4.45 5.05 7.44
CA SER A 47 -5.17 6.31 7.45
C SER A 47 -6.54 6.14 8.09
N SER A 48 -7.10 7.25 8.58
CA SER A 48 -8.47 7.32 9.02
C SER A 48 -9.44 7.16 7.85
N GLY A 49 -10.61 6.60 8.13
CA GLY A 49 -11.64 6.47 7.13
C GLY A 49 -12.70 5.44 7.47
N TYR A 50 -13.56 5.19 6.51
CA TYR A 50 -14.65 4.25 6.63
C TYR A 50 -14.31 2.92 5.95
N VAL A 51 -14.65 1.83 6.62
CA VAL A 51 -14.56 0.46 6.10
C VAL A 51 -15.98 -0.06 5.96
N VAL A 52 -16.37 -0.33 4.72
CA VAL A 52 -17.71 -0.80 4.37
C VAL A 52 -17.61 -2.18 3.75
N GLN A 53 -18.32 -3.15 4.31
CA GLN A 53 -18.48 -4.48 3.73
C GLN A 53 -19.88 -4.59 3.15
N LEU A 54 -19.94 -4.79 1.84
CA LEU A 54 -21.19 -4.99 1.10
C LEU A 54 -21.31 -6.43 0.65
N LYS A 55 -22.51 -6.96 0.73
CA LYS A 55 -22.87 -8.23 0.13
C LYS A 55 -23.95 -8.00 -0.91
N PHE A 56 -23.67 -8.38 -2.14
CA PHE A 56 -24.60 -8.32 -3.25
C PHE A 56 -25.39 -9.61 -3.38
N GLU A 57 -26.60 -9.56 -3.90
CA GLU A 57 -27.41 -10.77 -4.16
C GLU A 57 -26.82 -11.60 -5.31
N ASN A 58 -26.25 -10.92 -6.30
CA ASN A 58 -25.61 -11.55 -7.45
C ASN A 58 -24.08 -11.44 -7.37
N ASN A 59 -23.39 -12.28 -8.15
CA ASN A 59 -21.96 -12.14 -8.33
C ASN A 59 -21.66 -10.78 -9.00
N ILE A 60 -20.73 -10.04 -8.41
CA ILE A 60 -20.33 -8.72 -8.88
C ILE A 60 -18.83 -8.67 -9.15
N THR A 61 -18.46 -7.93 -10.17
CA THR A 61 -17.03 -7.67 -10.44
C THR A 61 -16.58 -6.40 -9.73
N ILE A 62 -15.32 -6.40 -9.25
CA ILE A 62 -14.70 -5.20 -8.64
C ILE A 62 -14.76 -4.02 -9.61
N SER A 63 -14.65 -4.28 -10.91
CA SER A 63 -14.69 -3.25 -11.96
C SER A 63 -16.03 -2.52 -12.02
N GLU A 64 -17.15 -3.21 -11.83
CA GLU A 64 -18.49 -2.61 -11.82
C GLU A 64 -18.68 -1.72 -10.60
N VAL A 65 -18.24 -2.20 -9.42
CA VAL A 65 -18.28 -1.39 -8.19
C VAL A 65 -17.41 -0.14 -8.35
N ARG A 66 -16.20 -0.31 -8.88
CA ARG A 66 -15.27 0.80 -9.13
C ARG A 66 -15.86 1.85 -10.08
N ALA A 67 -16.44 1.41 -11.20
CA ALA A 67 -17.05 2.32 -12.15
C ALA A 67 -18.20 3.16 -11.53
N THR A 68 -18.94 2.58 -10.58
CA THR A 68 -19.98 3.31 -9.85
C THR A 68 -19.39 4.40 -8.94
N PHE A 69 -18.26 4.13 -8.26
CA PHE A 69 -17.56 5.12 -7.43
C PHE A 69 -16.94 6.23 -8.27
N GLU A 70 -16.27 5.89 -9.37
CA GLU A 70 -15.67 6.86 -10.31
C GLU A 70 -16.72 7.78 -10.94
N LYS A 71 -17.88 7.24 -11.31
CA LYS A 71 -19.03 8.02 -11.83
C LYS A 71 -19.51 9.08 -10.84
N ASN A 72 -19.35 8.84 -9.56
CA ASN A 72 -19.71 9.77 -8.49
C ASN A 72 -18.50 10.58 -7.97
N SER A 73 -17.41 10.65 -8.74
CA SER A 73 -16.19 11.42 -8.42
C SER A 73 -15.45 10.98 -7.15
N ILE A 74 -15.64 9.72 -6.71
CA ILE A 74 -14.93 9.13 -5.58
C ILE A 74 -13.80 8.24 -6.12
N ASN A 75 -12.62 8.83 -6.33
CA ASN A 75 -11.49 8.15 -6.95
C ASN A 75 -10.56 7.47 -5.93
N ASP A 76 -10.61 7.87 -4.66
CA ASP A 76 -9.69 7.41 -3.60
C ASP A 76 -10.23 6.18 -2.84
N ALA A 77 -11.29 5.53 -3.35
CA ALA A 77 -11.81 4.31 -2.75
C ALA A 77 -10.93 3.10 -3.10
N VAL A 78 -10.52 2.35 -2.08
CA VAL A 78 -9.90 1.03 -2.29
C VAL A 78 -10.97 -0.05 -2.19
N ILE A 79 -11.19 -0.74 -3.31
CA ILE A 79 -12.22 -1.76 -3.46
C ILE A 79 -11.55 -3.12 -3.63
N GLN A 80 -11.90 -4.07 -2.77
CA GLN A 80 -11.32 -5.41 -2.73
C GLN A 80 -12.43 -6.46 -2.63
N SER A 81 -12.25 -7.62 -3.26
CA SER A 81 -13.09 -8.78 -3.02
C SER A 81 -12.85 -9.33 -1.61
N PHE A 82 -13.89 -9.74 -0.93
CA PHE A 82 -13.81 -10.26 0.42
C PHE A 82 -14.61 -11.56 0.54
N GLY A 83 -13.91 -12.67 0.80
CA GLY A 83 -14.53 -13.98 0.97
C GLY A 83 -15.11 -14.53 -0.34
N ASN A 84 -16.41 -14.34 -0.55
CA ASN A 84 -17.14 -14.86 -1.71
C ASN A 84 -17.17 -13.87 -2.87
N ASN A 85 -17.52 -14.35 -4.07
CA ASN A 85 -17.59 -13.51 -5.29
C ASN A 85 -18.70 -12.43 -5.27
N ASN A 86 -19.53 -12.42 -4.25
CA ASN A 86 -20.59 -11.45 -4.04
C ASN A 86 -20.34 -10.50 -2.86
N GLU A 87 -19.17 -10.60 -2.21
CA GLU A 87 -18.81 -9.73 -1.09
C GLU A 87 -17.66 -8.81 -1.46
N VAL A 88 -17.81 -7.53 -1.16
CA VAL A 88 -16.83 -6.49 -1.48
C VAL A 88 -16.53 -5.67 -0.23
N LEU A 89 -15.26 -5.48 0.04
CA LEU A 89 -14.76 -4.57 1.06
C LEU A 89 -14.33 -3.26 0.41
N ILE A 90 -14.91 -2.18 0.87
CA ILE A 90 -14.64 -0.82 0.37
C ILE A 90 -14.04 -0.02 1.51
N LYS A 91 -12.86 0.55 1.28
CA LYS A 91 -12.21 1.47 2.21
C LYS A 91 -12.23 2.87 1.61
N LEU A 92 -12.80 3.80 2.34
CA LEU A 92 -12.93 5.21 1.98
C LEU A 92 -12.08 6.03 2.95
N LYS A 93 -11.22 6.89 2.42
CA LYS A 93 -10.45 7.83 3.23
C LYS A 93 -11.39 8.84 3.88
N GLU A 94 -11.04 9.26 5.09
CA GLU A 94 -11.79 10.31 5.79
C GLU A 94 -11.70 11.61 5.00
N ASP A 95 -12.85 12.12 4.60
CA ASP A 95 -13.01 13.45 4.02
C ASP A 95 -14.08 14.20 4.84
N SER A 96 -13.92 15.50 4.95
CA SER A 96 -14.83 16.39 5.69
C SER A 96 -16.30 16.30 5.25
N ASN A 97 -16.54 15.79 4.02
CA ASN A 97 -17.87 15.63 3.45
C ASN A 97 -18.51 14.26 3.74
N PHE A 98 -17.75 13.30 4.26
CA PHE A 98 -18.24 11.95 4.53
C PHE A 98 -18.48 11.72 6.02
N ASN A 99 -19.75 11.58 6.38
CA ASN A 99 -20.15 11.00 7.65
C ASN A 99 -20.88 9.67 7.40
N LYS A 100 -21.16 8.91 8.44
CA LYS A 100 -21.81 7.61 8.36
C LYS A 100 -23.16 7.65 7.61
N GLU A 101 -23.91 8.74 7.77
CA GLU A 101 -25.22 8.91 7.12
C GLU A 101 -25.07 9.25 5.62
N SER A 102 -24.11 10.09 5.26
CA SER A 102 -23.86 10.43 3.86
C SER A 102 -23.35 9.25 3.06
N ILE A 103 -22.48 8.42 3.66
CA ILE A 103 -22.04 7.16 3.02
C ILE A 103 -23.20 6.21 2.81
N ASN A 104 -24.06 6.05 3.81
CA ASN A 104 -25.23 5.16 3.69
C ASN A 104 -26.17 5.63 2.58
N LYS A 105 -26.49 6.92 2.52
CA LYS A 105 -27.30 7.52 1.45
C LYS A 105 -26.63 7.38 0.08
N PHE A 106 -25.33 7.61 0.01
CA PHE A 106 -24.55 7.43 -1.21
C PHE A 106 -24.64 5.99 -1.74
N LEU A 107 -24.42 5.00 -0.89
CA LEU A 107 -24.49 3.59 -1.29
C LEU A 107 -25.89 3.19 -1.77
N ILE A 108 -26.93 3.60 -1.04
CA ILE A 108 -28.31 3.35 -1.44
C ILE A 108 -28.62 3.99 -2.81
N ASN A 109 -28.28 5.25 -2.99
CA ASN A 109 -28.57 5.95 -4.25
C ASN A 109 -27.76 5.40 -5.44
N SER A 110 -26.54 4.90 -5.19
CA SER A 110 -25.66 4.46 -6.26
C SER A 110 -25.89 3.01 -6.69
N PHE A 111 -26.41 2.15 -5.81
CA PHE A 111 -26.50 0.71 -6.07
C PHE A 111 -27.92 0.15 -6.03
N SER A 112 -28.87 0.76 -5.27
CA SER A 112 -30.21 0.15 -5.03
C SER A 112 -31.02 -0.15 -6.28
N GLU A 113 -30.88 0.64 -7.33
CA GLU A 113 -31.69 0.45 -8.57
C GLU A 113 -31.12 -0.63 -9.49
N SER A 114 -29.79 -0.79 -9.49
CA SER A 114 -29.10 -1.66 -10.45
C SER A 114 -28.57 -2.95 -9.84
N MET A 115 -28.26 -2.94 -8.55
CA MET A 115 -27.54 -4.02 -7.85
C MET A 115 -28.00 -4.11 -6.40
N PRO A 116 -29.01 -4.96 -6.09
CA PRO A 116 -29.46 -5.13 -4.71
C PRO A 116 -28.35 -5.64 -3.82
N PHE A 117 -28.14 -4.97 -2.68
CA PHE A 117 -27.06 -5.24 -1.74
C PHE A 117 -27.50 -5.11 -0.29
N GLN A 118 -26.74 -5.71 0.61
CA GLN A 118 -26.84 -5.55 2.06
C GLN A 118 -25.53 -5.00 2.61
N ILE A 119 -25.62 -4.05 3.53
CA ILE A 119 -24.45 -3.58 4.29
C ILE A 119 -24.25 -4.53 5.46
N ILE A 120 -23.18 -5.34 5.41
CA ILE A 120 -22.83 -6.25 6.49
C ILE A 120 -22.16 -5.48 7.62
N LYS A 121 -21.27 -4.55 7.25
CA LYS A 121 -20.43 -3.83 8.20
C LYS A 121 -20.16 -2.41 7.70
N LEU A 122 -20.27 -1.45 8.59
CA LEU A 122 -19.88 -0.06 8.35
C LEU A 122 -19.18 0.44 9.61
N GLU A 123 -17.85 0.49 9.53
CA GLU A 123 -16.99 0.93 10.64
C GLU A 123 -16.23 2.19 10.26
N PHE A 124 -15.98 3.01 11.27
CA PHE A 124 -15.13 4.18 11.16
C PHE A 124 -13.84 3.95 11.96
N VAL A 125 -12.72 4.13 11.31
CA VAL A 125 -11.40 4.11 11.93
C VAL A 125 -10.94 5.56 12.07
N GLY A 126 -10.90 6.04 13.30
CA GLY A 126 -10.50 7.41 13.59
C GLY A 126 -9.02 7.68 13.32
N SER A 127 -8.68 8.95 13.12
CA SER A 127 -7.32 9.41 12.81
C SER A 127 -6.28 9.02 13.88
N GLN A 128 -6.69 8.97 15.14
CA GLN A 128 -5.83 8.58 16.25
C GLN A 128 -5.37 7.11 16.12
N ILE A 129 -6.26 6.20 15.74
CA ILE A 129 -5.94 4.78 15.54
C ILE A 129 -5.00 4.62 14.33
N GLY A 130 -5.28 5.33 13.24
CA GLY A 130 -4.41 5.34 12.06
C GLY A 130 -3.00 5.82 12.37
N GLN A 131 -2.86 6.85 13.21
CA GLN A 131 -1.57 7.38 13.65
C GLN A 131 -0.82 6.40 14.54
N GLU A 132 -1.50 5.77 15.49
CA GLU A 132 -0.90 4.75 16.37
C GLU A 132 -0.41 3.53 15.59
N LEU A 133 -1.18 3.06 14.61
CA LEU A 133 -0.76 1.97 13.72
C LEU A 133 0.46 2.34 12.89
N ARG A 134 0.54 3.60 12.44
CA ARG A 134 1.67 4.12 11.68
C ARG A 134 2.95 4.13 12.52
N GLU A 135 2.90 4.69 13.73
CA GLU A 135 4.03 4.70 14.67
C GLU A 135 4.52 3.27 15.00
N LYS A 136 3.59 2.38 15.31
CA LYS A 136 3.93 0.97 15.58
C LYS A 136 4.55 0.28 14.36
N GLY A 137 4.04 0.56 13.16
CA GLY A 137 4.58 0.04 11.90
C GLY A 137 5.99 0.54 11.61
N GLU A 138 6.28 1.82 11.84
CA GLU A 138 7.61 2.40 11.70
C GLU A 138 8.62 1.75 12.66
N TRP A 139 8.27 1.63 13.93
CA TRP A 139 9.10 0.97 14.93
C TRP A 139 9.35 -0.51 14.60
N ALA A 140 8.33 -1.25 14.19
CA ALA A 140 8.47 -2.64 13.79
C ALA A 140 9.42 -2.80 12.61
N MET A 141 9.35 -1.92 11.62
CA MET A 141 10.24 -1.91 10.46
C MET A 141 11.69 -1.63 10.87
N LEU A 142 11.92 -0.63 11.73
CA LEU A 142 13.26 -0.28 12.22
C LEU A 142 13.88 -1.46 13.00
N VAL A 143 13.13 -2.06 13.92
CA VAL A 143 13.58 -3.22 14.68
C VAL A 143 13.91 -4.40 13.76
N ALA A 144 13.07 -4.70 12.79
CA ALA A 144 13.32 -5.78 11.83
C ALA A 144 14.59 -5.55 10.98
N LEU A 145 14.86 -4.31 10.57
CA LEU A 145 16.08 -3.96 9.83
C LEU A 145 17.33 -4.10 10.68
N LEU A 146 17.27 -3.70 11.96
CA LEU A 146 18.37 -3.84 12.91
C LEU A 146 18.66 -5.31 13.24
N ASP A 147 17.62 -6.11 13.46
CA ASP A 147 17.75 -7.54 13.73
C ASP A 147 18.36 -8.28 12.53
N ARG A 148 17.92 -7.99 11.31
CA ARG A 148 18.51 -8.56 10.10
C ARG A 148 20.01 -8.27 9.97
N LYS A 149 20.46 -7.08 10.37
CA LYS A 149 21.87 -6.72 10.37
C LYS A 149 22.63 -7.50 11.45
N SER A 150 22.08 -7.61 12.65
CA SER A 150 22.63 -8.32 13.79
C SER A 150 22.81 -9.82 13.49
N THR A 151 21.81 -10.47 12.91
CA THR A 151 21.82 -11.88 12.55
C THR A 151 22.90 -12.20 11.51
N ARG A 152 23.12 -11.32 10.52
CA ARG A 152 24.20 -11.49 9.55
C ARG A 152 25.60 -11.37 10.14
N LEU A 153 25.80 -10.46 11.10
CA LEU A 153 27.07 -10.30 11.79
C LEU A 153 27.40 -11.49 12.69
N ASN A 154 26.40 -12.06 13.34
CA ASN A 154 26.58 -13.20 14.24
C ASN A 154 26.89 -14.52 13.46
N SER A 155 26.30 -14.71 12.30
CA SER A 155 26.59 -15.90 11.46
C SER A 155 27.98 -15.90 10.85
N SER A 156 28.65 -14.74 10.70
CA SER A 156 30.04 -14.65 10.22
C SER A 156 31.07 -14.99 11.31
N HIS A 157 30.71 -14.94 12.59
CA HIS A 157 31.59 -15.31 13.71
C HIS A 157 31.53 -16.79 14.10
N LEU A 158 30.59 -17.57 13.58
CA LEU A 158 30.46 -18.99 13.88
C LEU A 158 31.23 -19.91 12.92
N LEU A 159 32.02 -19.36 12.00
CA LEU A 159 32.82 -20.10 11.00
C LEU A 159 34.35 -19.94 11.24
N ILE A 160 34.79 -19.81 12.48
CA ILE A 160 36.21 -19.92 12.84
C ILE A 160 36.38 -21.09 13.79
#